data_1db537144ea78153fbc3f98b3acf4c8b
#
_entry.id   1db537144ea78153fbc3f98b3acf4c8b
#
_cell.length_a   1.000
_cell.length_b   1.000
_cell.length_c   1.000
_cell.angle_alpha   90.00
_cell.angle_beta   90.00
_cell.angle_gamma   90.00
#
_symmetry.space_group_name_H-M   'P 1'
#
loop_
_entity.id
_entity.type
_entity.pdbx_description
1 polymer ?
#
loop_
_entity_poly.entity_id
_entity_poly.type
_entity_poly.pdbx_seq_one_letter_code
_entity_poly.pdbx_strand_id
1 'polypeptide(L)'
;QLHIYSSRLRITAVSDAHIAVASGLNTKTVAAPHCEKKSLLAKDYIQVVQTTRQSGIDIVATVVNVCDAEKTTKKGRTHAEDIFEKDLRAGQSLTLQKFASVYTMRDKTSEGLTLRKLKTVGRKAAQKAAEKGFDALLKASASAGKKRVWSNMDAVIDCKHGFDQLAYRFAVYHLTVMTPAHDDRMNIGAKGLSGPGYSGHAFWDTEIYMLPAFVFARPDVARSLLISRWHGLAGAHKKAKDNGYEGAMFPWEAAWIDNDEETPGWALSGKLEHHITADIAYAVHLYYSVTGDEDFMEKYGYELLFDTAKYWVSRFDYNKELDRYDINNVIGPDEYHEGVNNNAYTNYLANLNLELAVEYYEKLKKSSPELFAALSEKLGLDKVYAEWTTKGKKLYLPKINKDGLLPQDDKFLSLEDVDLTGFKNGTEPFPNVAVCN
;
A
#
# COMPACT_ATOMS: atom_id res chain seq x y z
N GLN A 1 19.63 -8.74 0.55
CA GLN A 1 20.06 -7.37 0.82
C GLN A 1 18.98 -6.42 0.34
N LEU A 2 18.53 -5.55 1.22
CA LEU A 2 17.74 -4.37 0.84
C LEU A 2 18.56 -3.56 -0.18
N HIS A 3 17.91 -2.88 -1.10
CA HIS A 3 18.52 -2.00 -2.10
C HIS A 3 19.28 -2.68 -3.25
N ILE A 4 19.44 -4.01 -3.29
CA ILE A 4 20.16 -4.70 -4.37
C ILE A 4 19.19 -5.50 -5.24
N TYR A 5 19.28 -5.26 -6.54
CA TYR A 5 18.69 -6.07 -7.59
C TYR A 5 19.82 -6.68 -8.44
N SER A 6 19.68 -7.95 -8.83
CA SER A 6 20.62 -8.57 -9.78
C SER A 6 19.86 -9.42 -10.79
N SER A 7 20.37 -9.41 -12.02
CA SER A 7 19.85 -10.27 -13.09
C SER A 7 21.00 -10.87 -13.88
N ARG A 8 20.76 -12.05 -14.48
CA ARG A 8 21.68 -12.73 -15.39
C ARG A 8 20.95 -13.10 -16.66
N LEU A 9 21.49 -12.65 -17.79
CA LEU A 9 21.06 -13.02 -19.13
C LEU A 9 22.13 -13.92 -19.74
N ARG A 10 21.75 -15.11 -20.21
CA ARG A 10 22.61 -15.99 -20.98
C ARG A 10 22.00 -16.20 -22.37
N ILE A 11 22.76 -15.93 -23.38
CA ILE A 11 22.39 -16.11 -24.79
C ILE A 11 23.29 -17.20 -25.35
N THR A 12 22.70 -18.26 -25.90
CA THR A 12 23.43 -19.33 -26.59
C THR A 12 23.13 -19.27 -28.07
N ALA A 13 24.14 -19.20 -28.92
CA ALA A 13 24.00 -19.16 -30.35
C ALA A 13 23.63 -20.56 -30.88
N VAL A 14 22.59 -20.69 -31.69
CA VAL A 14 22.20 -21.92 -32.39
C VAL A 14 22.92 -22.07 -33.74
N SER A 15 23.40 -20.95 -34.29
CA SER A 15 24.28 -20.86 -35.46
C SER A 15 25.29 -19.75 -35.20
N ASP A 16 26.33 -19.62 -35.97
CA ASP A 16 27.30 -18.54 -35.88
C ASP A 16 26.59 -17.19 -36.00
N ALA A 17 26.82 -16.31 -35.04
CA ALA A 17 26.13 -15.03 -34.94
C ALA A 17 26.97 -13.97 -34.23
N HIS A 18 26.85 -12.71 -34.66
CA HIS A 18 27.30 -11.54 -33.92
C HIS A 18 26.20 -11.11 -32.94
N ILE A 19 26.53 -11.01 -31.67
CA ILE A 19 25.59 -10.65 -30.61
C ILE A 19 26.02 -9.32 -29.99
N ALA A 20 25.07 -8.37 -29.93
CA ALA A 20 25.21 -7.11 -29.19
C ALA A 20 24.12 -7.02 -28.11
N VAL A 21 24.51 -6.81 -26.84
CA VAL A 21 23.60 -6.69 -25.70
C VAL A 21 23.86 -5.37 -24.97
N ALA A 22 22.81 -4.58 -24.79
CA ALA A 22 22.89 -3.31 -24.05
C ALA A 22 22.24 -3.43 -22.65
N SER A 23 22.90 -2.88 -21.64
CA SER A 23 22.40 -2.81 -20.26
C SER A 23 22.74 -1.48 -19.61
N GLY A 24 21.75 -0.79 -19.04
CA GLY A 24 21.98 0.52 -18.48
C GLY A 24 20.83 1.03 -17.60
N LEU A 25 20.78 2.36 -17.47
CA LEU A 25 19.73 3.10 -16.79
C LEU A 25 19.11 4.14 -17.74
N ASN A 26 17.79 4.24 -17.71
CA ASN A 26 17.01 5.24 -18.45
C ASN A 26 16.17 6.07 -17.49
N THR A 27 16.23 7.41 -17.62
CA THR A 27 15.42 8.35 -16.82
C THR A 27 14.11 8.72 -17.48
N LYS A 28 13.86 8.31 -18.74
CA LYS A 28 12.58 8.41 -19.42
C LYS A 28 11.74 7.18 -19.08
N THR A 29 11.10 7.21 -17.92
CA THR A 29 10.21 6.15 -17.42
C THR A 29 8.84 6.72 -17.16
N VAL A 30 7.88 5.89 -16.77
CA VAL A 30 6.53 6.32 -16.35
C VAL A 30 6.60 7.35 -15.21
N ALA A 31 7.58 7.24 -14.32
CA ALA A 31 7.81 8.20 -13.23
C ALA A 31 8.50 9.52 -13.68
N ALA A 32 8.90 9.65 -14.93
CA ALA A 32 9.63 10.83 -15.41
C ALA A 32 8.88 12.18 -15.20
N PRO A 33 7.54 12.26 -15.29
CA PRO A 33 6.80 13.49 -14.98
C PRO A 33 6.97 13.94 -13.53
N HIS A 34 7.15 13.02 -12.60
CA HIS A 34 7.22 13.27 -11.15
C HIS A 34 8.65 13.47 -10.63
N CYS A 35 9.66 13.21 -11.46
CA CYS A 35 11.06 13.28 -11.08
C CYS A 35 11.88 14.20 -12.00
N GLU A 36 12.84 14.91 -11.41
CA GLU A 36 13.82 15.67 -12.14
C GLU A 36 15.18 14.95 -12.10
N LYS A 37 15.81 14.76 -13.27
CA LYS A 37 17.17 14.22 -13.32
C LYS A 37 18.19 15.28 -12.88
N LYS A 38 18.93 15.03 -11.82
CA LYS A 38 20.02 15.90 -11.33
C LYS A 38 21.38 15.54 -11.95
N SER A 39 21.68 14.25 -12.10
CA SER A 39 22.93 13.82 -12.73
C SER A 39 22.82 12.43 -13.35
N LEU A 40 23.65 12.21 -14.37
CA LEU A 40 23.89 10.91 -15.00
C LEU A 40 25.39 10.76 -15.20
N LEU A 41 25.98 9.73 -14.59
CA LEU A 41 27.38 9.36 -14.71
C LEU A 41 27.48 8.01 -15.43
N ALA A 42 28.43 7.87 -16.35
CA ALA A 42 28.78 6.61 -16.99
C ALA A 42 30.33 6.50 -17.04
N LYS A 43 30.84 5.52 -16.32
CA LYS A 43 32.28 5.15 -16.23
C LYS A 43 32.35 3.63 -16.04
N ASP A 44 33.09 3.16 -15.03
CA ASP A 44 33.13 1.76 -14.62
C ASP A 44 31.76 1.29 -14.05
N TYR A 45 30.86 2.23 -13.78
CA TYR A 45 29.49 2.03 -13.35
C TYR A 45 28.61 3.13 -13.93
N ILE A 46 27.32 2.85 -14.05
CA ILE A 46 26.33 3.85 -14.45
C ILE A 46 25.56 4.27 -13.21
N GLN A 47 25.47 5.58 -12.95
CA GLN A 47 24.74 6.12 -11.80
C GLN A 47 23.85 7.29 -12.22
N VAL A 48 22.59 7.22 -11.83
CA VAL A 48 21.60 8.27 -12.00
C VAL A 48 21.21 8.83 -10.65
N VAL A 49 21.07 10.14 -10.58
CA VAL A 49 20.39 10.84 -9.48
C VAL A 49 19.17 11.54 -10.02
N GLN A 50 18.04 11.25 -9.41
CA GLN A 50 16.78 11.94 -9.65
C GLN A 50 16.27 12.52 -8.33
N THR A 51 15.50 13.60 -8.41
CA THR A 51 14.83 14.20 -7.24
C THR A 51 13.34 14.28 -7.56
N THR A 52 12.49 13.86 -6.62
CA THR A 52 11.04 14.01 -6.78
C THR A 52 10.66 15.49 -6.77
N ARG A 53 9.72 15.89 -7.66
CA ARG A 53 9.41 17.31 -7.87
C ARG A 53 8.70 17.98 -6.69
N GLN A 54 7.73 17.29 -6.11
CA GLN A 54 6.96 17.82 -4.99
C GLN A 54 7.66 17.62 -3.65
N SER A 55 8.09 16.41 -3.38
CA SER A 55 8.65 16.05 -2.08
C SER A 55 10.16 16.30 -1.92
N GLY A 56 10.88 16.65 -3.00
CA GLY A 56 12.30 16.97 -2.95
C GLY A 56 13.23 15.81 -2.55
N ILE A 57 12.78 14.57 -2.70
CA ILE A 57 13.52 13.38 -2.26
C ILE A 57 14.52 12.97 -3.33
N ASP A 58 15.78 12.87 -2.95
CA ASP A 58 16.83 12.36 -3.83
C ASP A 58 16.80 10.82 -3.89
N ILE A 59 16.86 10.30 -5.13
CA ILE A 59 16.91 8.89 -5.47
C ILE A 59 18.21 8.63 -6.24
N VAL A 60 19.00 7.67 -5.79
CA VAL A 60 20.24 7.25 -6.43
C VAL A 60 20.13 5.82 -6.91
N ALA A 61 20.12 5.63 -8.22
CA ALA A 61 20.22 4.31 -8.86
C ALA A 61 21.61 4.10 -9.44
N THR A 62 22.24 2.96 -9.15
CA THR A 62 23.56 2.61 -9.67
C THR A 62 23.56 1.22 -10.28
N VAL A 63 24.22 1.04 -11.40
CA VAL A 63 24.38 -0.26 -12.08
C VAL A 63 25.86 -0.54 -12.33
N VAL A 64 26.26 -1.78 -12.06
CA VAL A 64 27.51 -2.40 -12.49
C VAL A 64 27.14 -3.60 -13.37
N ASN A 65 27.66 -3.62 -14.59
CA ASN A 65 27.49 -4.73 -15.51
C ASN A 65 28.78 -5.56 -15.59
N VAL A 66 28.66 -6.87 -15.61
CA VAL A 66 29.76 -7.82 -15.76
C VAL A 66 29.45 -8.75 -16.93
N CYS A 67 30.33 -8.78 -17.92
CA CYS A 67 30.23 -9.64 -19.09
C CYS A 67 31.62 -10.01 -19.59
N ASP A 68 31.73 -11.16 -20.22
CA ASP A 68 32.97 -11.69 -20.85
C ASP A 68 33.11 -11.28 -22.33
N ALA A 69 32.63 -10.09 -22.68
CA ALA A 69 32.64 -9.53 -24.01
C ALA A 69 33.27 -8.14 -24.04
N GLU A 70 33.62 -7.68 -25.22
CA GLU A 70 34.12 -6.33 -25.44
C GLU A 70 33.03 -5.30 -25.06
N LYS A 71 33.42 -4.27 -24.28
CA LYS A 71 32.50 -3.30 -23.72
C LYS A 71 32.70 -1.91 -24.32
N THR A 72 31.63 -1.33 -24.82
CA THR A 72 31.51 0.08 -25.18
C THR A 72 30.46 0.76 -24.30
N THR A 73 30.82 1.92 -23.67
CA THR A 73 29.85 2.67 -22.86
C THR A 73 29.31 3.87 -23.63
N LYS A 74 28.00 3.94 -23.81
CA LYS A 74 27.30 5.10 -24.42
C LYS A 74 26.54 5.88 -23.38
N LYS A 75 26.60 7.23 -23.51
CA LYS A 75 25.90 8.14 -22.64
C LYS A 75 25.15 9.17 -23.45
N GLY A 76 23.83 9.14 -23.37
CA GLY A 76 22.93 10.15 -23.91
C GLY A 76 22.50 11.18 -22.86
N ARG A 77 21.50 11.98 -23.22
CA ARG A 77 20.91 12.99 -22.31
C ARG A 77 20.10 12.37 -21.18
N THR A 78 19.37 11.29 -21.44
CA THR A 78 18.40 10.67 -20.52
C THR A 78 18.74 9.25 -20.16
N HIS A 79 19.69 8.62 -20.82
CA HIS A 79 20.09 7.23 -20.60
C HIS A 79 21.59 7.07 -20.69
N ALA A 80 22.09 6.03 -20.06
CA ALA A 80 23.45 5.53 -20.27
C ALA A 80 23.44 4.00 -20.22
N GLU A 81 24.26 3.39 -21.06
CA GLU A 81 24.30 1.94 -21.21
C GLU A 81 25.72 1.46 -21.53
N ASP A 82 26.02 0.26 -21.05
CA ASP A 82 27.13 -0.55 -21.50
C ASP A 82 26.63 -1.49 -22.60
N ILE A 83 27.30 -1.49 -23.73
CA ILE A 83 27.03 -2.39 -24.87
C ILE A 83 28.16 -3.40 -24.88
N PHE A 84 27.80 -4.69 -24.94
CA PHE A 84 28.69 -5.83 -24.99
C PHE A 84 28.52 -6.54 -26.32
N GLU A 85 29.61 -6.66 -27.08
CA GLU A 85 29.60 -7.27 -28.42
C GLU A 85 30.52 -8.48 -28.45
N LYS A 86 30.06 -9.56 -29.07
CA LYS A 86 30.82 -10.80 -29.18
C LYS A 86 30.35 -11.63 -30.36
N ASP A 87 31.29 -12.15 -31.14
CA ASP A 87 31.04 -13.20 -32.14
C ASP A 87 30.95 -14.54 -31.43
N LEU A 88 29.87 -15.26 -31.65
CA LEU A 88 29.61 -16.57 -31.08
C LEU A 88 29.48 -17.59 -32.21
N ARG A 89 30.17 -18.72 -32.08
CA ARG A 89 29.93 -19.92 -32.90
C ARG A 89 28.73 -20.68 -32.35
N ALA A 90 28.15 -21.54 -33.19
CA ALA A 90 27.08 -22.44 -32.76
C ALA A 90 27.44 -23.19 -31.48
N GLY A 91 26.54 -23.18 -30.48
CA GLY A 91 26.74 -23.75 -29.16
C GLY A 91 27.48 -22.87 -28.13
N GLN A 92 28.14 -21.79 -28.55
CA GLN A 92 28.77 -20.87 -27.62
C GLN A 92 27.76 -19.90 -26.97
N SER A 93 28.09 -19.38 -25.78
CA SER A 93 27.21 -18.48 -25.03
C SER A 93 27.93 -17.19 -24.64
N LEU A 94 27.14 -16.12 -24.55
CA LEU A 94 27.48 -14.88 -23.87
C LEU A 94 26.64 -14.79 -22.58
N THR A 95 27.27 -14.36 -21.47
CA THR A 95 26.57 -14.18 -20.21
C THR A 95 26.79 -12.76 -19.70
N LEU A 96 25.70 -12.01 -19.56
CA LEU A 96 25.68 -10.68 -18.94
C LEU A 96 25.06 -10.77 -17.55
N GLN A 97 25.75 -10.25 -16.55
CA GLN A 97 25.23 -10.08 -15.20
C GLN A 97 25.09 -8.58 -14.89
N LYS A 98 23.94 -8.18 -14.42
CA LYS A 98 23.62 -6.81 -13.99
C LYS A 98 23.44 -6.77 -12.49
N PHE A 99 24.12 -5.84 -11.81
CA PHE A 99 24.01 -5.59 -10.38
C PHE A 99 23.59 -4.15 -10.18
N ALA A 100 22.40 -3.94 -9.66
CA ALA A 100 21.85 -2.62 -9.43
C ALA A 100 21.62 -2.35 -7.95
N SER A 101 21.83 -1.10 -7.54
CA SER A 101 21.41 -0.61 -6.24
C SER A 101 20.50 0.60 -6.39
N VAL A 102 19.49 0.72 -5.52
CA VAL A 102 18.63 1.88 -5.42
C VAL A 102 18.59 2.34 -3.97
N TYR A 103 18.89 3.61 -3.74
CA TYR A 103 18.84 4.27 -2.44
C TYR A 103 18.07 5.58 -2.55
N THR A 104 17.33 5.90 -1.51
CA THR A 104 16.65 7.18 -1.38
C THR A 104 17.07 7.90 -0.11
N MET A 105 16.90 9.22 -0.06
CA MET A 105 17.12 10.00 1.18
C MET A 105 16.10 9.68 2.29
N ARG A 106 15.05 8.93 1.98
CA ARG A 106 14.02 8.52 2.93
C ARG A 106 14.24 7.15 3.57
N ASP A 107 15.13 6.34 3.02
CA ASP A 107 15.42 5.02 3.60
C ASP A 107 15.97 5.19 5.02
N LYS A 108 15.48 4.39 5.99
CA LYS A 108 16.05 4.37 7.37
C LYS A 108 17.57 4.21 7.36
N THR A 109 18.10 3.42 6.42
CA THR A 109 19.54 3.21 6.25
C THR A 109 20.28 4.42 5.67
N SER A 110 19.57 5.42 5.18
CA SER A 110 20.11 6.66 4.59
C SER A 110 19.93 7.87 5.49
N GLU A 111 19.33 7.70 6.66
CA GLU A 111 19.07 8.80 7.59
C GLU A 111 20.33 9.54 7.97
N GLY A 112 20.30 10.86 7.91
CA GLY A 112 21.46 11.73 8.16
C GLY A 112 22.55 11.73 7.08
N LEU A 113 22.36 11.02 5.97
CA LEU A 113 23.32 11.03 4.86
C LEU A 113 23.11 12.28 3.98
N THR A 114 24.21 12.85 3.51
CA THR A 114 24.20 13.83 2.42
C THR A 114 24.07 13.11 1.07
N LEU A 115 23.56 13.79 0.03
CA LEU A 115 23.51 13.23 -1.33
C LEU A 115 24.86 12.69 -1.81
N ARG A 116 25.96 13.38 -1.47
CA ARG A 116 27.31 12.91 -1.79
C ARG A 116 27.64 11.55 -1.15
N LYS A 117 27.25 11.37 0.11
CA LYS A 117 27.41 10.08 0.82
C LYS A 117 26.49 9.02 0.24
N LEU A 118 25.23 9.36 -0.06
CA LEU A 118 24.25 8.45 -0.66
C LEU A 118 24.73 7.90 -2.01
N LYS A 119 25.28 8.76 -2.89
CA LYS A 119 25.92 8.35 -4.16
C LYS A 119 27.04 7.34 -3.94
N THR A 120 27.86 7.56 -2.91
CA THR A 120 28.97 6.67 -2.58
C THR A 120 28.49 5.33 -2.03
N VAL A 121 27.47 5.34 -1.17
CA VAL A 121 26.84 4.11 -0.62
C VAL A 121 26.25 3.28 -1.75
N GLY A 122 25.43 3.87 -2.64
CA GLY A 122 24.83 3.17 -3.77
C GLY A 122 25.89 2.54 -4.68
N ARG A 123 26.95 3.30 -5.03
CA ARG A 123 28.07 2.76 -5.83
C ARG A 123 28.72 1.56 -5.16
N LYS A 124 29.17 1.72 -3.91
CA LYS A 124 29.84 0.64 -3.17
C LYS A 124 28.97 -0.60 -3.03
N ALA A 125 27.65 -0.42 -2.83
CA ALA A 125 26.71 -1.53 -2.72
C ALA A 125 26.60 -2.32 -4.04
N ALA A 126 26.48 -1.65 -5.19
CA ALA A 126 26.44 -2.29 -6.50
C ALA A 126 27.76 -2.99 -6.84
N GLN A 127 28.91 -2.36 -6.56
CA GLN A 127 30.24 -2.96 -6.75
C GLN A 127 30.43 -4.22 -5.90
N LYS A 128 30.10 -4.14 -4.60
CA LYS A 128 30.17 -5.31 -3.70
C LYS A 128 29.22 -6.44 -4.12
N ALA A 129 28.06 -6.12 -4.71
CA ALA A 129 27.17 -7.11 -5.26
C ALA A 129 27.80 -7.81 -6.48
N ALA A 130 28.46 -7.05 -7.37
CA ALA A 130 29.17 -7.59 -8.53
C ALA A 130 30.35 -8.48 -8.10
N GLU A 131 31.14 -8.07 -7.09
CA GLU A 131 32.22 -8.87 -6.52
C GLU A 131 31.73 -10.22 -5.95
N LYS A 132 30.55 -10.23 -5.31
CA LYS A 132 29.92 -11.48 -4.80
C LYS A 132 29.45 -12.40 -5.91
N GLY A 133 29.06 -11.85 -7.04
CA GLY A 133 28.51 -12.57 -8.18
C GLY A 133 27.05 -13.00 -8.02
N PHE A 134 26.43 -13.30 -9.16
CA PHE A 134 25.00 -13.61 -9.23
C PHE A 134 24.63 -14.87 -8.42
N ASP A 135 25.40 -15.94 -8.52
CA ASP A 135 25.04 -17.22 -7.87
C ASP A 135 25.05 -17.12 -6.33
N ALA A 136 26.01 -16.38 -5.77
CA ALA A 136 26.04 -16.14 -4.32
C ALA A 136 24.85 -15.28 -3.86
N LEU A 137 24.45 -14.28 -4.65
CA LEU A 137 23.27 -13.46 -4.36
C LEU A 137 21.99 -14.26 -4.52
N LEU A 138 21.87 -15.11 -5.54
CA LEU A 138 20.72 -16.01 -5.74
C LEU A 138 20.57 -16.96 -4.55
N LYS A 139 21.66 -17.62 -4.12
CA LYS A 139 21.66 -18.49 -2.95
C LYS A 139 21.21 -17.75 -1.68
N ALA A 140 21.70 -16.55 -1.47
CA ALA A 140 21.33 -15.72 -0.33
C ALA A 140 19.86 -15.28 -0.40
N SER A 141 19.36 -14.94 -1.59
CA SER A 141 17.95 -14.61 -1.83
C SER A 141 17.04 -15.81 -1.58
N ALA A 142 17.39 -16.98 -2.10
CA ALA A 142 16.63 -18.21 -1.88
C ALA A 142 16.55 -18.57 -0.38
N SER A 143 17.66 -18.45 0.35
CA SER A 143 17.69 -18.67 1.80
C SER A 143 16.81 -17.68 2.57
N ALA A 144 16.87 -16.40 2.19
CA ALA A 144 16.01 -15.38 2.79
C ALA A 144 14.52 -15.61 2.46
N GLY A 145 14.21 -16.00 1.22
CA GLY A 145 12.86 -16.39 0.79
C GLY A 145 12.31 -17.55 1.60
N LYS A 146 13.12 -18.63 1.77
CA LYS A 146 12.73 -19.76 2.60
C LYS A 146 12.38 -19.32 4.04
N LYS A 147 13.20 -18.45 4.64
CA LYS A 147 12.99 -18.00 6.01
C LYS A 147 11.85 -16.98 6.16
N ARG A 148 11.69 -16.05 5.23
CA ARG A 148 10.77 -14.91 5.38
C ARG A 148 9.40 -15.13 4.75
N VAL A 149 9.33 -15.94 3.71
CA VAL A 149 8.11 -16.23 2.96
C VAL A 149 7.57 -17.59 3.37
N TRP A 150 8.31 -18.65 3.03
CA TRP A 150 7.77 -20.01 3.06
C TRP A 150 7.67 -20.63 4.45
N SER A 151 8.53 -20.25 5.41
CA SER A 151 8.49 -20.86 6.75
C SER A 151 7.23 -20.55 7.56
N ASN A 152 6.58 -19.41 7.28
CA ASN A 152 5.46 -18.94 8.09
C ASN A 152 4.13 -18.86 7.31
N MET A 153 4.20 -18.76 5.99
CA MET A 153 3.02 -18.53 5.15
C MET A 153 2.79 -19.64 4.11
N ASP A 154 3.66 -20.63 3.99
CA ASP A 154 3.43 -21.73 3.05
C ASP A 154 2.40 -22.71 3.60
N ALA A 155 1.53 -23.19 2.71
CA ALA A 155 0.63 -24.30 2.97
C ALA A 155 0.69 -25.29 1.81
N VAL A 156 0.52 -26.57 2.11
CA VAL A 156 0.43 -27.62 1.10
C VAL A 156 -1.04 -27.88 0.80
N ILE A 157 -1.41 -27.71 -0.47
CA ILE A 157 -2.76 -27.95 -0.97
C ILE A 157 -2.72 -29.27 -1.73
N ASP A 158 -3.34 -30.31 -1.16
CA ASP A 158 -3.50 -31.61 -1.82
C ASP A 158 -4.72 -31.56 -2.74
N CYS A 159 -4.47 -31.36 -4.04
CA CYS A 159 -5.50 -31.26 -5.07
C CYS A 159 -5.06 -31.94 -6.36
N LYS A 160 -6.04 -32.41 -7.16
CA LYS A 160 -5.78 -33.08 -8.43
C LYS A 160 -5.03 -32.23 -9.46
N HIS A 161 -5.20 -30.92 -9.37
CA HIS A 161 -4.59 -29.94 -10.29
C HIS A 161 -3.59 -29.09 -9.51
N GLY A 162 -2.32 -29.20 -9.82
CA GLY A 162 -1.26 -28.40 -9.20
C GLY A 162 -1.41 -26.87 -9.32
N PHE A 163 -2.45 -26.40 -10.05
CA PHE A 163 -2.75 -24.98 -10.23
C PHE A 163 -3.11 -24.29 -8.89
N ASP A 164 -3.90 -24.91 -8.04
CA ASP A 164 -4.31 -24.31 -6.76
C ASP A 164 -3.11 -24.07 -5.85
N GLN A 165 -2.20 -25.05 -5.80
CA GLN A 165 -0.93 -24.91 -5.06
C GLN A 165 -0.06 -23.79 -5.66
N LEU A 166 -0.01 -23.70 -6.98
CA LEU A 166 0.75 -22.65 -7.68
C LEU A 166 0.13 -21.28 -7.39
N ALA A 167 -1.20 -21.13 -7.50
CA ALA A 167 -1.93 -19.89 -7.27
C ALA A 167 -1.73 -19.39 -5.84
N TYR A 168 -1.86 -20.29 -4.85
CA TYR A 168 -1.62 -19.96 -3.45
C TYR A 168 -0.20 -19.44 -3.22
N ARG A 169 0.82 -20.18 -3.68
CA ARG A 169 2.23 -19.76 -3.51
C ARG A 169 2.55 -18.49 -4.27
N PHE A 170 1.96 -18.29 -5.44
CA PHE A 170 2.09 -17.05 -6.20
C PHE A 170 1.55 -15.85 -5.40
N ALA A 171 0.35 -15.96 -4.84
CA ALA A 171 -0.26 -14.92 -4.02
C ALA A 171 0.58 -14.62 -2.76
N VAL A 172 1.01 -15.64 -2.02
CA VAL A 172 1.87 -15.49 -0.83
C VAL A 172 3.20 -14.83 -1.17
N TYR A 173 3.82 -15.23 -2.28
CA TYR A 173 5.07 -14.62 -2.74
C TYR A 173 4.88 -13.12 -3.02
N HIS A 174 3.90 -12.77 -3.85
CA HIS A 174 3.67 -11.38 -4.23
C HIS A 174 3.26 -10.51 -3.04
N LEU A 175 2.37 -10.99 -2.19
CA LEU A 175 1.98 -10.30 -0.97
C LEU A 175 3.20 -10.00 -0.07
N THR A 176 4.10 -10.97 0.09
CA THR A 176 5.29 -10.80 0.94
C THR A 176 6.31 -9.84 0.32
N VAL A 177 6.58 -9.93 -0.99
CA VAL A 177 7.63 -9.12 -1.62
C VAL A 177 7.21 -7.66 -1.83
N MET A 178 5.92 -7.36 -1.95
CA MET A 178 5.43 -5.99 -2.05
C MET A 178 5.29 -5.28 -0.69
N THR A 179 5.38 -6.03 0.42
CA THR A 179 5.17 -5.49 1.77
C THR A 179 6.45 -4.88 2.32
N PRO A 180 6.43 -3.61 2.76
CA PRO A 180 7.60 -2.91 3.30
C PRO A 180 7.87 -3.27 4.77
N ALA A 181 8.03 -4.55 5.08
CA ALA A 181 8.20 -5.07 6.44
C ALA A 181 9.43 -4.53 7.20
N HIS A 182 10.27 -3.74 6.58
CA HIS A 182 11.49 -3.16 7.15
C HIS A 182 11.31 -1.71 7.61
N ASP A 183 10.19 -1.07 7.30
CA ASP A 183 9.95 0.33 7.60
C ASP A 183 8.47 0.56 7.96
N ASP A 184 8.20 0.85 9.22
CA ASP A 184 6.87 1.08 9.78
C ASP A 184 6.25 2.44 9.40
N ARG A 185 6.97 3.25 8.62
CA ARG A 185 6.44 4.48 8.01
C ARG A 185 5.77 4.23 6.66
N MET A 186 5.86 3.01 6.13
CA MET A 186 5.39 2.63 4.81
C MET A 186 4.21 1.66 4.89
N ASN A 187 3.33 1.74 3.90
CA ASN A 187 2.22 0.82 3.72
C ASN A 187 2.31 0.10 2.37
N ILE A 188 1.39 -0.81 2.08
CA ILE A 188 1.35 -1.55 0.81
C ILE A 188 0.57 -0.74 -0.21
N GLY A 189 1.16 -0.50 -1.38
CA GLY A 189 0.43 0.12 -2.50
C GLY A 189 -0.58 -0.86 -3.11
N ALA A 190 -1.75 -0.37 -3.55
CA ALA A 190 -2.84 -1.20 -4.09
C ALA A 190 -2.43 -2.13 -5.25
N LYS A 191 -1.52 -1.70 -6.11
CA LYS A 191 -0.92 -2.53 -7.19
C LYS A 191 0.39 -3.21 -6.76
N GLY A 192 0.80 -3.08 -5.51
CA GLY A 192 2.09 -3.58 -5.02
C GLY A 192 3.25 -3.07 -5.88
N LEU A 193 4.07 -4.00 -6.40
CA LEU A 193 5.20 -3.71 -7.29
C LEU A 193 4.94 -4.11 -8.74
N SER A 194 3.71 -4.50 -9.10
CA SER A 194 3.40 -5.06 -10.42
C SER A 194 3.19 -4.01 -11.51
N GLY A 195 3.03 -2.74 -11.16
CA GLY A 195 2.83 -1.66 -12.12
C GLY A 195 2.79 -0.27 -11.46
N PRO A 196 2.73 0.79 -12.28
CA PRO A 196 2.72 2.18 -11.80
C PRO A 196 1.33 2.68 -11.38
N GLY A 197 0.28 1.86 -11.52
CA GLY A 197 -1.08 2.24 -11.14
C GLY A 197 -1.15 2.62 -9.66
N TYR A 198 -1.93 3.65 -9.36
CA TYR A 198 -2.07 4.26 -8.03
C TYR A 198 -0.75 4.72 -7.39
N SER A 199 0.29 4.91 -8.18
CA SER A 199 1.58 5.51 -7.77
C SER A 199 2.24 4.92 -6.52
N GLY A 200 1.82 3.73 -6.08
CA GLY A 200 2.26 3.10 -4.83
C GLY A 200 1.54 3.61 -3.59
N HIS A 201 0.45 4.35 -3.76
CA HIS A 201 -0.37 4.84 -2.66
C HIS A 201 -1.14 3.71 -1.97
N ALA A 202 -1.41 3.89 -0.68
CA ALA A 202 -2.14 2.93 0.14
C ALA A 202 -3.62 3.30 0.23
N PHE A 203 -4.46 2.27 0.20
CA PHE A 203 -5.91 2.32 0.31
C PHE A 203 -6.37 1.39 1.45
N TRP A 204 -7.66 1.11 1.53
CA TRP A 204 -8.24 0.16 2.48
C TRP A 204 -7.90 -1.31 2.18
N ASP A 205 -7.35 -1.58 0.98
CA ASP A 205 -6.86 -2.92 0.59
C ASP A 205 -5.97 -3.54 1.66
N THR A 206 -5.11 -2.73 2.27
CA THR A 206 -4.23 -3.20 3.33
C THR A 206 -5.01 -3.72 4.53
N GLU A 207 -5.92 -2.94 5.06
CA GLU A 207 -6.61 -3.23 6.30
C GLU A 207 -7.56 -4.41 6.17
N ILE A 208 -8.32 -4.47 5.08
CA ILE A 208 -9.41 -5.45 4.92
C ILE A 208 -8.95 -6.72 4.21
N TYR A 209 -8.10 -6.60 3.19
CA TYR A 209 -7.78 -7.75 2.33
C TYR A 209 -6.39 -8.33 2.55
N MET A 210 -5.38 -7.51 2.88
CA MET A 210 -4.00 -7.97 2.97
C MET A 210 -3.55 -8.25 4.42
N LEU A 211 -3.89 -7.37 5.35
CA LEU A 211 -3.47 -7.46 6.74
C LEU A 211 -3.93 -8.73 7.46
N PRO A 212 -5.13 -9.28 7.22
CA PRO A 212 -5.54 -10.54 7.86
C PRO A 212 -4.57 -11.68 7.62
N ALA A 213 -3.97 -11.80 6.43
CA ALA A 213 -2.96 -12.82 6.17
C ALA A 213 -1.71 -12.66 7.05
N PHE A 214 -1.32 -11.43 7.32
CA PHE A 214 -0.17 -11.13 8.19
C PHE A 214 -0.49 -11.25 9.67
N VAL A 215 -1.68 -10.88 10.10
CA VAL A 215 -2.08 -10.99 11.51
C VAL A 215 -1.86 -12.41 12.04
N PHE A 216 -2.23 -13.42 11.25
CA PHE A 216 -2.12 -14.82 11.64
C PHE A 216 -0.74 -15.43 11.39
N ALA A 217 -0.05 -15.02 10.31
CA ALA A 217 1.19 -15.65 9.88
C ALA A 217 2.46 -14.85 10.22
N ARG A 218 2.36 -13.52 10.24
CA ARG A 218 3.46 -12.60 10.46
C ARG A 218 2.98 -11.34 11.23
N PRO A 219 2.59 -11.48 12.51
CA PRO A 219 2.08 -10.37 13.30
C PRO A 219 3.06 -9.19 13.42
N ASP A 220 4.36 -9.44 13.33
CA ASP A 220 5.38 -8.38 13.23
C ASP A 220 5.18 -7.46 12.02
N VAL A 221 4.77 -8.02 10.90
CA VAL A 221 4.46 -7.26 9.68
C VAL A 221 3.14 -6.49 9.82
N ALA A 222 2.08 -7.16 10.33
CA ALA A 222 0.79 -6.51 10.59
C ALA A 222 0.96 -5.28 11.52
N ARG A 223 1.75 -5.45 12.58
CA ARG A 223 2.09 -4.35 13.50
C ARG A 223 2.74 -3.17 12.78
N SER A 224 3.71 -3.43 11.92
CA SER A 224 4.40 -2.40 11.14
C SER A 224 3.44 -1.62 10.22
N LEU A 225 2.51 -2.33 9.56
CA LEU A 225 1.51 -1.72 8.67
C LEU A 225 0.53 -0.82 9.46
N LEU A 226 0.10 -1.23 10.64
CA LEU A 226 -0.76 -0.40 11.49
C LEU A 226 -0.03 0.82 12.07
N ILE A 227 1.25 0.69 12.41
CA ILE A 227 2.07 1.84 12.84
C ILE A 227 2.17 2.86 11.70
N SER A 228 2.20 2.44 10.43
CA SER A 228 2.20 3.39 9.32
C SER A 228 0.94 4.25 9.28
N ARG A 229 -0.23 3.70 9.67
CA ARG A 229 -1.46 4.49 9.83
C ARG A 229 -1.37 5.48 10.99
N TRP A 230 -0.77 5.09 12.10
CA TRP A 230 -0.54 6.02 13.20
C TRP A 230 0.37 7.20 12.79
N HIS A 231 1.42 6.96 12.01
CA HIS A 231 2.22 8.04 11.42
C HIS A 231 1.38 8.96 10.51
N GLY A 232 0.28 8.47 9.98
CA GLY A 232 -0.66 9.20 9.13
C GLY A 232 -1.66 10.09 9.86
N LEU A 233 -1.70 10.09 11.19
CA LEU A 233 -2.71 10.85 11.96
C LEU A 233 -2.71 12.35 11.65
N ALA A 234 -1.55 12.96 11.41
CA ALA A 234 -1.47 14.38 11.07
C ALA A 234 -2.22 14.71 9.76
N GLY A 235 -2.07 13.87 8.72
CA GLY A 235 -2.82 14.00 7.47
C GLY A 235 -4.32 13.75 7.68
N ALA A 236 -4.68 12.75 8.49
CA ALA A 236 -6.07 12.45 8.81
C ALA A 236 -6.77 13.60 9.56
N HIS A 237 -6.09 14.24 10.51
CA HIS A 237 -6.59 15.43 11.19
C HIS A 237 -6.77 16.61 10.24
N LYS A 238 -5.79 16.83 9.35
CA LYS A 238 -5.88 17.88 8.35
C LYS A 238 -7.08 17.64 7.45
N LYS A 239 -7.28 16.42 6.95
CA LYS A 239 -8.43 16.07 6.09
C LYS A 239 -9.76 16.28 6.83
N ALA A 240 -9.87 15.84 8.10
CA ALA A 240 -11.06 16.08 8.90
C ALA A 240 -11.38 17.57 9.01
N LYS A 241 -10.39 18.38 9.39
CA LYS A 241 -10.53 19.82 9.53
C LYS A 241 -10.92 20.51 8.22
N ASP A 242 -10.29 20.14 7.10
CA ASP A 242 -10.56 20.73 5.77
C ASP A 242 -11.99 20.41 5.29
N ASN A 243 -12.59 19.33 5.80
CA ASN A 243 -13.98 18.93 5.53
C ASN A 243 -14.98 19.34 6.65
N GLY A 244 -14.54 20.08 7.66
CA GLY A 244 -15.39 20.59 8.73
C GLY A 244 -15.71 19.56 9.83
N TYR A 245 -14.91 18.51 9.97
CA TYR A 245 -15.05 17.46 10.97
C TYR A 245 -13.96 17.51 12.03
N GLU A 246 -14.15 16.77 13.13
CA GLU A 246 -13.19 16.56 14.22
C GLU A 246 -12.61 15.13 14.14
N GLY A 247 -11.51 14.89 14.86
CA GLY A 247 -10.85 13.59 14.94
C GLY A 247 -10.04 13.25 13.69
N ALA A 248 -9.82 11.97 13.44
CA ALA A 248 -9.00 11.48 12.34
C ALA A 248 -9.88 10.94 11.20
N MET A 249 -9.99 11.70 10.10
CA MET A 249 -10.58 11.26 8.84
C MET A 249 -9.46 10.79 7.93
N PHE A 250 -9.24 9.49 7.80
CA PHE A 250 -8.17 8.98 6.97
C PHE A 250 -8.44 9.23 5.47
N PRO A 251 -7.39 9.52 4.67
CA PRO A 251 -7.52 9.69 3.23
C PRO A 251 -7.92 8.38 2.56
N TRP A 252 -8.71 8.46 1.48
CA TRP A 252 -9.01 7.31 0.64
C TRP A 252 -7.75 6.78 -0.03
N GLU A 253 -6.99 7.65 -0.66
CA GLU A 253 -5.71 7.36 -1.29
C GLU A 253 -4.59 8.07 -0.54
N ALA A 254 -3.80 7.33 0.22
CA ALA A 254 -2.77 7.88 1.09
C ALA A 254 -1.38 7.81 0.47
N ALA A 255 -0.72 8.95 0.30
CA ALA A 255 0.70 9.00 0.00
C ALA A 255 1.53 8.83 1.27
N TRP A 256 2.71 8.26 1.09
CA TRP A 256 3.57 7.86 2.20
C TRP A 256 4.08 9.01 3.09
N ILE A 257 4.27 10.23 2.57
CA ILE A 257 5.01 11.28 3.30
C ILE A 257 4.20 11.84 4.47
N ASP A 258 3.03 12.37 4.16
CA ASP A 258 2.20 13.08 5.13
C ASP A 258 0.86 12.37 5.32
N ASN A 259 0.63 11.28 4.59
CA ASN A 259 -0.65 10.61 4.46
C ASN A 259 -1.80 11.60 4.16
N ASP A 260 -1.50 12.62 3.35
CA ASP A 260 -2.51 13.52 2.80
C ASP A 260 -3.36 12.78 1.76
N GLU A 261 -4.54 13.34 1.47
CA GLU A 261 -5.43 12.83 0.44
C GLU A 261 -4.83 13.06 -0.95
N GLU A 262 -4.53 12.00 -1.66
CA GLU A 262 -3.92 12.03 -3.00
C GLU A 262 -4.86 11.51 -4.10
N THR A 263 -6.11 11.22 -3.77
CA THR A 263 -7.11 10.84 -4.78
C THR A 263 -7.20 11.94 -5.83
N PRO A 264 -7.11 11.61 -7.13
CA PRO A 264 -7.22 12.59 -8.19
C PRO A 264 -8.51 13.40 -8.09
N GLY A 265 -8.43 14.72 -8.32
CA GLY A 265 -9.56 15.62 -8.10
C GLY A 265 -10.81 15.35 -8.97
N TRP A 266 -10.72 14.48 -9.97
CA TRP A 266 -11.84 14.01 -10.78
C TRP A 266 -12.60 12.83 -10.14
N ALA A 267 -11.99 12.11 -9.19
CA ALA A 267 -12.59 10.98 -8.50
C ALA A 267 -13.21 11.45 -7.18
N LEU A 268 -14.50 11.22 -7.02
CA LEU A 268 -15.24 11.65 -5.83
C LEU A 268 -14.92 10.82 -4.59
N SER A 269 -14.33 9.64 -4.76
CA SER A 269 -13.95 8.75 -3.65
C SER A 269 -13.07 9.45 -2.60
N GLY A 270 -12.14 10.30 -3.01
CA GLY A 270 -11.34 11.09 -2.06
C GLY A 270 -12.15 11.97 -1.11
N LYS A 271 -13.32 12.43 -1.55
CA LYS A 271 -14.22 13.30 -0.75
C LYS A 271 -15.30 12.53 -0.03
N LEU A 272 -15.80 11.44 -0.60
CA LEU A 272 -17.04 10.78 -0.17
C LEU A 272 -16.83 9.37 0.36
N GLU A 273 -15.69 8.74 0.13
CA GLU A 273 -15.43 7.36 0.57
C GLU A 273 -14.74 7.35 1.93
N HIS A 274 -15.57 7.31 2.98
CA HIS A 274 -15.13 7.57 4.35
C HIS A 274 -14.87 6.30 5.16
N HIS A 275 -15.35 5.13 4.69
CA HIS A 275 -15.29 3.89 5.46
C HIS A 275 -13.87 3.43 5.80
N ILE A 276 -12.85 3.81 5.01
CA ILE A 276 -11.43 3.53 5.33
C ILE A 276 -11.07 3.93 6.76
N THR A 277 -11.69 4.97 7.30
CA THR A 277 -11.46 5.42 8.68
C THR A 277 -11.87 4.34 9.69
N ALA A 278 -13.01 3.67 9.47
CA ALA A 278 -13.46 2.58 10.33
C ALA A 278 -12.75 1.25 10.03
N ASP A 279 -12.33 1.04 8.78
CA ASP A 279 -11.54 -0.13 8.38
C ASP A 279 -10.22 -0.21 9.13
N ILE A 280 -9.58 0.95 9.38
CA ILE A 280 -8.36 1.03 10.21
C ILE A 280 -8.66 0.65 11.66
N ALA A 281 -9.77 1.11 12.24
CA ALA A 281 -10.17 0.73 13.58
C ALA A 281 -10.46 -0.78 13.70
N TYR A 282 -11.16 -1.34 12.71
CA TYR A 282 -11.37 -2.79 12.60
C TYR A 282 -10.04 -3.55 12.55
N ALA A 283 -9.09 -3.09 11.74
CA ALA A 283 -7.79 -3.74 11.59
C ALA A 283 -6.95 -3.70 12.88
N VAL A 284 -7.01 -2.58 13.63
CA VAL A 284 -6.38 -2.48 14.96
C VAL A 284 -7.00 -3.49 15.93
N HIS A 285 -8.33 -3.58 15.97
CA HIS A 285 -9.05 -4.55 16.79
C HIS A 285 -8.72 -5.99 16.42
N LEU A 286 -8.73 -6.32 15.13
CA LEU A 286 -8.37 -7.67 14.63
C LEU A 286 -6.95 -8.06 15.07
N TYR A 287 -5.99 -7.16 14.86
CA TYR A 287 -4.60 -7.39 15.25
C TYR A 287 -4.48 -7.66 16.75
N TYR A 288 -5.07 -6.79 17.57
CA TYR A 288 -5.00 -6.94 19.01
C TYR A 288 -5.72 -8.18 19.52
N SER A 289 -6.89 -8.50 18.97
CA SER A 289 -7.67 -9.69 19.36
C SER A 289 -6.91 -11.00 19.12
N VAL A 290 -6.06 -11.04 18.10
CA VAL A 290 -5.26 -12.23 17.76
C VAL A 290 -3.95 -12.27 18.55
N THR A 291 -3.31 -11.12 18.78
CA THR A 291 -1.93 -11.06 19.31
C THR A 291 -1.84 -10.74 20.79
N GLY A 292 -2.81 -10.03 21.35
CA GLY A 292 -2.73 -9.49 22.71
C GLY A 292 -1.58 -8.49 22.91
N ASP A 293 -1.13 -7.80 21.86
CA ASP A 293 0.02 -6.88 21.90
C ASP A 293 -0.36 -5.57 22.62
N GLU A 294 -0.26 -5.57 23.95
CA GLU A 294 -0.53 -4.40 24.78
C GLU A 294 0.45 -3.24 24.48
N ASP A 295 1.72 -3.55 24.17
CA ASP A 295 2.71 -2.50 23.84
C ASP A 295 2.30 -1.73 22.58
N PHE A 296 1.74 -2.41 21.59
CA PHE A 296 1.18 -1.76 20.42
C PHE A 296 -0.05 -0.92 20.77
N MET A 297 -0.97 -1.46 21.58
CA MET A 297 -2.18 -0.73 21.96
C MET A 297 -1.86 0.55 22.72
N GLU A 298 -0.97 0.46 23.71
CA GLU A 298 -0.59 1.62 24.52
C GLU A 298 0.09 2.73 23.72
N LYS A 299 0.94 2.36 22.74
CA LYS A 299 1.72 3.33 21.96
C LYS A 299 0.98 3.90 20.75
N TYR A 300 0.06 3.14 20.17
CA TYR A 300 -0.53 3.46 18.87
C TYR A 300 -2.03 3.14 18.77
N GLY A 301 -2.44 1.96 19.26
CA GLY A 301 -3.75 1.39 18.97
C GLY A 301 -4.89 2.17 19.61
N TYR A 302 -4.76 2.53 20.89
CA TYR A 302 -5.81 3.32 21.59
C TYR A 302 -6.04 4.68 20.92
N GLU A 303 -4.97 5.37 20.53
CA GLU A 303 -5.10 6.66 19.85
C GLU A 303 -5.83 6.52 18.51
N LEU A 304 -5.45 5.53 17.70
CA LEU A 304 -6.12 5.25 16.42
C LEU A 304 -7.61 4.98 16.61
N LEU A 305 -7.97 4.10 17.57
CA LEU A 305 -9.37 3.73 17.83
C LEU A 305 -10.23 4.91 18.30
N PHE A 306 -9.70 5.73 19.22
CA PHE A 306 -10.46 6.83 19.79
C PHE A 306 -10.61 8.00 18.82
N ASP A 307 -9.57 8.28 18.06
CA ASP A 307 -9.54 9.43 17.17
C ASP A 307 -10.37 9.21 15.91
N THR A 308 -10.38 7.98 15.39
CA THR A 308 -11.31 7.57 14.32
C THR A 308 -12.78 7.58 14.80
N ALA A 309 -13.05 7.11 16.02
CA ALA A 309 -14.39 7.18 16.58
C ALA A 309 -14.85 8.63 16.84
N LYS A 310 -13.92 9.52 17.20
CA LYS A 310 -14.20 10.96 17.31
C LYS A 310 -14.62 11.55 15.96
N TYR A 311 -13.99 11.14 14.87
CA TYR A 311 -14.40 11.56 13.54
C TYR A 311 -15.85 11.17 13.26
N TRP A 312 -16.25 9.92 13.51
CA TRP A 312 -17.58 9.45 13.18
C TRP A 312 -18.69 10.23 13.89
N VAL A 313 -18.56 10.52 15.17
CA VAL A 313 -19.58 11.31 15.88
C VAL A 313 -19.68 12.76 15.41
N SER A 314 -18.61 13.30 14.82
CA SER A 314 -18.62 14.62 14.20
C SER A 314 -19.21 14.58 12.77
N ARG A 315 -19.21 13.40 12.13
CA ARG A 315 -19.69 13.19 10.75
C ARG A 315 -21.18 12.93 10.66
N PHE A 316 -21.80 12.44 11.71
CA PHE A 316 -23.20 12.02 11.68
C PHE A 316 -24.17 13.19 11.49
N ASP A 317 -25.15 13.00 10.64
CA ASP A 317 -26.23 13.93 10.36
C ASP A 317 -27.48 13.58 11.21
N TYR A 318 -27.93 14.48 12.07
CA TYR A 318 -29.11 14.23 12.90
C TYR A 318 -30.40 14.42 12.11
N ASN A 319 -31.15 13.35 11.97
CA ASN A 319 -32.48 13.33 11.38
C ASN A 319 -33.53 13.57 12.45
N LYS A 320 -34.10 14.77 12.50
CA LYS A 320 -35.05 15.18 13.52
C LYS A 320 -36.41 14.48 13.43
N GLU A 321 -36.82 14.13 12.19
CA GLU A 321 -38.10 13.50 11.96
C GLU A 321 -38.12 12.05 12.45
N LEU A 322 -37.01 11.36 12.30
CA LEU A 322 -36.84 9.96 12.68
C LEU A 322 -36.14 9.75 14.01
N ASP A 323 -35.74 10.83 14.69
CA ASP A 323 -34.95 10.83 15.93
C ASP A 323 -33.72 9.86 15.86
N ARG A 324 -32.99 9.93 14.77
CA ARG A 324 -31.82 9.08 14.54
C ARG A 324 -30.67 9.86 13.89
N TYR A 325 -29.52 9.24 13.83
CA TYR A 325 -28.38 9.72 13.04
C TYR A 325 -28.28 8.94 11.74
N ASP A 326 -28.05 9.65 10.65
CA ASP A 326 -27.78 9.12 9.32
C ASP A 326 -26.33 9.46 8.91
N ILE A 327 -25.78 8.71 7.96
CA ILE A 327 -24.55 9.05 7.25
C ILE A 327 -24.93 9.30 5.77
N ASN A 328 -25.00 10.58 5.40
CA ASN A 328 -25.47 10.98 4.07
C ASN A 328 -24.32 11.31 3.14
N ASN A 329 -24.58 11.24 1.84
CA ASN A 329 -23.67 11.67 0.78
C ASN A 329 -22.28 11.02 0.92
N VAL A 330 -22.24 9.69 0.81
CA VAL A 330 -21.01 8.89 0.84
C VAL A 330 -20.88 8.01 -0.39
N ILE A 331 -19.71 7.45 -0.58
CA ILE A 331 -19.42 6.33 -1.47
C ILE A 331 -19.11 5.14 -0.57
N GLY A 332 -19.72 4.00 -0.83
CA GLY A 332 -19.39 2.73 -0.16
C GLY A 332 -18.39 1.92 -0.99
N PRO A 333 -18.17 0.63 -0.64
CA PRO A 333 -17.28 -0.25 -1.41
C PRO A 333 -17.63 -0.42 -2.90
N ASP A 334 -18.86 -0.11 -3.28
CA ASP A 334 -19.27 0.03 -4.68
C ASP A 334 -19.10 1.47 -5.12
N GLU A 335 -17.93 1.76 -5.71
CA GLU A 335 -17.56 3.11 -6.15
C GLU A 335 -18.43 3.66 -7.29
N TYR A 336 -19.27 2.83 -7.93
CA TYR A 336 -20.21 3.29 -8.96
C TYR A 336 -21.47 3.93 -8.37
N HIS A 337 -21.73 3.74 -7.06
CA HIS A 337 -22.82 4.37 -6.35
C HIS A 337 -22.33 5.56 -5.55
N GLU A 338 -22.18 6.68 -6.23
CA GLU A 338 -21.70 7.93 -5.63
C GLU A 338 -22.83 8.73 -4.97
N GLY A 339 -22.51 9.39 -3.86
CA GLY A 339 -23.43 10.30 -3.17
C GLY A 339 -24.68 9.63 -2.60
N VAL A 340 -24.54 8.39 -2.11
CA VAL A 340 -25.63 7.64 -1.49
C VAL A 340 -25.75 7.95 0.00
N ASN A 341 -26.91 7.64 0.57
CA ASN A 341 -27.18 7.81 1.99
C ASN A 341 -27.26 6.45 2.67
N ASN A 342 -26.76 6.40 3.90
CA ASN A 342 -26.83 5.22 4.75
C ASN A 342 -26.31 3.96 4.09
N ASN A 343 -25.11 4.06 3.46
CA ASN A 343 -24.43 2.88 2.93
C ASN A 343 -24.23 1.86 4.05
N ALA A 344 -24.69 0.63 3.83
CA ALA A 344 -24.69 -0.42 4.86
C ALA A 344 -23.28 -0.70 5.39
N TYR A 345 -22.30 -0.88 4.52
CA TYR A 345 -20.92 -1.14 4.93
C TYR A 345 -20.40 0.00 5.81
N THR A 346 -20.51 1.24 5.33
CA THR A 346 -20.05 2.43 6.05
C THR A 346 -20.70 2.56 7.42
N ASN A 347 -22.03 2.40 7.50
CA ASN A 347 -22.78 2.56 8.75
C ASN A 347 -22.43 1.47 9.77
N TYR A 348 -22.32 0.20 9.33
CA TYR A 348 -21.93 -0.90 10.22
C TYR A 348 -20.51 -0.78 10.73
N LEU A 349 -19.55 -0.38 9.89
CA LEU A 349 -18.16 -0.21 10.30
C LEU A 349 -17.99 1.02 11.21
N ALA A 350 -18.70 2.12 10.93
CA ALA A 350 -18.74 3.30 11.82
C ALA A 350 -19.30 2.92 13.20
N ASN A 351 -20.41 2.17 13.25
CA ASN A 351 -20.99 1.68 14.50
C ASN A 351 -20.00 0.79 15.27
N LEU A 352 -19.36 -0.15 14.59
CA LEU A 352 -18.35 -1.02 15.19
C LEU A 352 -17.19 -0.19 15.79
N ASN A 353 -16.73 0.84 15.09
CA ASN A 353 -15.65 1.71 15.61
C ASN A 353 -16.08 2.41 16.91
N LEU A 354 -17.38 2.86 17.02
CA LEU A 354 -17.89 3.44 18.25
C LEU A 354 -17.99 2.42 19.40
N GLU A 355 -18.47 1.22 19.10
CA GLU A 355 -18.55 0.11 20.08
C GLU A 355 -17.15 -0.22 20.64
N LEU A 356 -16.18 -0.38 19.74
CA LEU A 356 -14.79 -0.63 20.11
C LEU A 356 -14.21 0.53 20.94
N ALA A 357 -14.48 1.78 20.55
CA ALA A 357 -14.02 2.92 21.32
C ALA A 357 -14.57 2.94 22.75
N VAL A 358 -15.85 2.61 22.94
CA VAL A 358 -16.46 2.47 24.26
C VAL A 358 -15.82 1.34 25.06
N GLU A 359 -15.66 0.17 24.45
CA GLU A 359 -15.04 -1.00 25.11
C GLU A 359 -13.63 -0.70 25.57
N TYR A 360 -12.80 -0.16 24.66
CA TYR A 360 -11.40 0.13 24.94
C TYR A 360 -11.20 1.33 25.86
N TYR A 361 -12.11 2.30 25.86
CA TYR A 361 -12.13 3.38 26.86
C TYR A 361 -12.27 2.82 28.26
N GLU A 362 -13.27 1.96 28.49
CA GLU A 362 -13.52 1.34 29.79
C GLU A 362 -12.35 0.41 30.21
N LYS A 363 -11.78 -0.31 29.26
CA LYS A 363 -10.61 -1.16 29.49
C LYS A 363 -9.41 -0.31 29.92
N LEU A 364 -9.04 0.71 29.13
CA LEU A 364 -7.85 1.54 29.37
C LEU A 364 -7.95 2.30 30.69
N LYS A 365 -9.14 2.84 31.00
CA LYS A 365 -9.39 3.55 32.26
C LYS A 365 -9.09 2.70 33.49
N LYS A 366 -9.30 1.37 33.39
CA LYS A 366 -9.04 0.43 34.47
C LYS A 366 -7.60 -0.08 34.48
N SER A 367 -7.04 -0.38 33.29
CA SER A 367 -5.74 -1.04 33.15
C SER A 367 -4.55 -0.08 33.25
N SER A 368 -4.68 1.14 32.73
CA SER A 368 -3.62 2.14 32.69
C SER A 368 -4.16 3.57 32.89
N PRO A 369 -4.50 3.97 34.14
CA PRO A 369 -5.10 5.27 34.42
C PRO A 369 -4.24 6.47 34.00
N GLU A 370 -2.91 6.33 34.05
CA GLU A 370 -1.99 7.41 33.64
C GLU A 370 -2.05 7.65 32.13
N LEU A 371 -1.98 6.58 31.33
CA LEU A 371 -2.12 6.67 29.88
C LEU A 371 -3.53 7.15 29.49
N PHE A 372 -4.56 6.68 30.20
CA PHE A 372 -5.92 7.14 30.00
C PHE A 372 -6.03 8.65 30.22
N ALA A 373 -5.45 9.18 31.30
CA ALA A 373 -5.46 10.62 31.59
C ALA A 373 -4.76 11.43 30.47
N ALA A 374 -3.60 10.97 30.01
CA ALA A 374 -2.86 11.61 28.92
C ALA A 374 -3.64 11.62 27.60
N LEU A 375 -4.27 10.50 27.22
CA LEU A 375 -5.10 10.44 26.03
C LEU A 375 -6.41 11.23 26.18
N SER A 376 -7.01 11.25 27.38
CA SER A 376 -8.20 12.07 27.67
C SER A 376 -7.92 13.56 27.51
N GLU A 377 -6.78 14.03 27.97
CA GLU A 377 -6.36 15.42 27.76
C GLU A 377 -6.11 15.71 26.26
N LYS A 378 -5.39 14.81 25.58
CA LYS A 378 -5.03 14.97 24.16
C LYS A 378 -6.24 14.99 23.22
N LEU A 379 -7.19 14.08 23.44
CA LEU A 379 -8.32 13.82 22.51
C LEU A 379 -9.65 14.35 23.03
N GLY A 380 -9.75 14.77 24.27
CA GLY A 380 -11.00 15.22 24.91
C GLY A 380 -11.97 14.07 25.16
N LEU A 381 -11.47 12.90 25.60
CA LEU A 381 -12.21 11.65 25.64
C LEU A 381 -13.48 11.71 26.48
N ASP A 382 -13.49 12.44 27.59
CA ASP A 382 -14.68 12.51 28.48
C ASP A 382 -15.91 13.08 27.76
N LYS A 383 -15.71 14.12 26.94
CA LYS A 383 -16.77 14.69 26.09
C LYS A 383 -17.20 13.71 25.00
N VAL A 384 -16.25 13.13 24.29
CA VAL A 384 -16.50 12.29 23.13
C VAL A 384 -17.10 10.94 23.52
N TYR A 385 -16.75 10.39 24.68
CA TYR A 385 -17.32 9.16 25.22
C TYR A 385 -18.86 9.23 25.36
N ALA A 386 -19.37 10.34 25.88
CA ALA A 386 -20.81 10.58 25.97
C ALA A 386 -21.48 10.59 24.57
N GLU A 387 -20.79 11.13 23.58
CA GLU A 387 -21.27 11.15 22.19
C GLU A 387 -21.24 9.74 21.56
N TRP A 388 -20.18 8.96 21.76
CA TRP A 388 -20.10 7.58 21.27
C TRP A 388 -21.29 6.75 21.77
N THR A 389 -21.58 6.85 23.07
CA THR A 389 -22.65 6.07 23.69
C THR A 389 -24.07 6.54 23.31
N THR A 390 -24.27 7.82 23.09
CA THR A 390 -25.60 8.38 22.78
C THR A 390 -25.90 8.38 21.28
N LYS A 391 -24.96 8.84 20.45
CA LYS A 391 -25.16 8.89 18.99
C LYS A 391 -25.07 7.50 18.36
N GLY A 392 -24.14 6.63 18.82
CA GLY A 392 -24.03 5.26 18.34
C GLY A 392 -25.32 4.45 18.48
N LYS A 393 -26.01 4.59 19.64
CA LYS A 393 -27.32 3.94 19.85
C LYS A 393 -28.44 4.41 18.92
N LYS A 394 -28.28 5.58 18.34
CA LYS A 394 -29.24 6.19 17.41
C LYS A 394 -28.78 6.17 15.96
N LEU A 395 -27.57 5.67 15.67
CA LEU A 395 -27.11 5.53 14.29
C LEU A 395 -28.02 4.56 13.54
N TYR A 396 -28.48 4.97 12.37
CA TYR A 396 -29.26 4.09 11.52
C TYR A 396 -28.39 3.00 10.93
N LEU A 397 -28.81 1.76 11.16
CA LEU A 397 -28.20 0.57 10.56
C LEU A 397 -29.23 -0.06 9.60
N PRO A 398 -28.95 -0.12 8.29
CA PRO A 398 -29.79 -0.81 7.32
C PRO A 398 -30.09 -2.24 7.77
N LYS A 399 -31.30 -2.69 7.57
CA LYS A 399 -31.78 -4.03 8.03
C LYS A 399 -32.06 -4.93 6.83
N ILE A 400 -31.87 -6.23 7.06
CA ILE A 400 -32.27 -7.25 6.10
C ILE A 400 -33.81 -7.10 5.88
N ASN A 401 -34.21 -6.98 4.62
CA ASN A 401 -35.57 -6.85 4.22
C ASN A 401 -36.33 -8.21 4.26
N LYS A 402 -37.64 -8.20 3.94
CA LYS A 402 -38.46 -9.42 3.89
C LYS A 402 -37.99 -10.47 2.87
N ASP A 403 -37.22 -10.07 1.88
CA ASP A 403 -36.70 -10.94 0.82
C ASP A 403 -35.28 -11.50 1.18
N GLY A 404 -34.83 -11.25 2.40
CA GLY A 404 -33.50 -11.71 2.88
C GLY A 404 -32.30 -10.87 2.38
N LEU A 405 -32.55 -9.68 1.83
CA LEU A 405 -31.50 -8.79 1.29
C LEU A 405 -31.20 -7.68 2.30
N LEU A 406 -29.92 -7.42 2.49
CA LEU A 406 -29.42 -6.20 3.13
C LEU A 406 -29.20 -5.16 2.03
N PRO A 407 -30.01 -4.08 1.96
CA PRO A 407 -29.81 -3.03 0.95
C PRO A 407 -28.44 -2.38 1.10
N GLN A 408 -27.78 -2.15 -0.01
CA GLN A 408 -26.47 -1.51 -0.03
C GLN A 408 -26.53 -0.08 0.50
N ASP A 409 -27.61 0.64 0.19
CA ASP A 409 -27.90 2.01 0.60
C ASP A 409 -29.40 2.29 0.50
N ASP A 410 -29.84 3.50 0.85
CA ASP A 410 -31.26 3.89 0.87
C ASP A 410 -31.92 3.84 -0.52
N LYS A 411 -31.16 3.93 -1.61
CA LYS A 411 -31.68 3.94 -2.98
C LYS A 411 -31.59 2.56 -3.66
N PHE A 412 -30.80 1.64 -3.13
CA PHE A 412 -30.46 0.37 -3.79
C PHE A 412 -31.66 -0.39 -4.35
N LEU A 413 -32.73 -0.54 -3.55
CA LEU A 413 -33.93 -1.28 -3.96
C LEU A 413 -34.81 -0.51 -4.94
N SER A 414 -34.53 0.76 -5.23
CA SER A 414 -35.26 1.57 -6.20
C SER A 414 -34.56 1.67 -7.57
N LEU A 415 -33.41 1.05 -7.70
CA LEU A 415 -32.67 0.99 -8.97
C LEU A 415 -33.42 0.12 -9.98
N GLU A 416 -33.43 0.52 -11.24
CA GLU A 416 -34.04 -0.22 -12.32
C GLU A 416 -33.18 -1.43 -12.70
N ASP A 417 -33.82 -2.56 -12.99
CA ASP A 417 -33.15 -3.72 -13.55
C ASP A 417 -32.70 -3.44 -14.99
N VAL A 418 -31.43 -3.67 -15.28
CA VAL A 418 -30.87 -3.52 -16.62
C VAL A 418 -31.04 -4.83 -17.40
N ASP A 419 -31.71 -4.77 -18.55
CA ASP A 419 -31.75 -5.91 -19.48
C ASP A 419 -30.37 -6.13 -20.12
N LEU A 420 -29.72 -7.20 -19.72
CA LEU A 420 -28.41 -7.61 -20.23
C LEU A 420 -28.48 -8.60 -21.40
N THR A 421 -29.66 -8.89 -21.94
CA THR A 421 -29.85 -9.94 -22.96
C THR A 421 -29.06 -9.62 -24.23
N GLY A 422 -29.21 -8.42 -24.76
CA GLY A 422 -28.47 -7.97 -25.94
C GLY A 422 -26.96 -7.95 -25.71
N PHE A 423 -26.54 -7.55 -24.53
CA PHE A 423 -25.15 -7.51 -24.13
C PHE A 423 -24.53 -8.93 -24.03
N LYS A 424 -25.19 -9.87 -23.38
CA LYS A 424 -24.75 -11.27 -23.26
C LYS A 424 -24.60 -11.94 -24.64
N ASN A 425 -25.41 -11.55 -25.59
CA ASN A 425 -25.37 -12.07 -26.97
C ASN A 425 -24.39 -11.30 -27.87
N GLY A 426 -23.67 -10.31 -27.35
CA GLY A 426 -22.71 -9.50 -28.12
C GLY A 426 -23.37 -8.62 -29.20
N THR A 427 -24.67 -8.37 -29.11
CA THR A 427 -25.43 -7.53 -30.08
C THR A 427 -25.44 -6.05 -29.68
N GLU A 428 -25.12 -5.75 -28.42
CA GLU A 428 -25.05 -4.39 -27.90
C GLU A 428 -23.72 -4.14 -27.19
N PRO A 429 -23.17 -2.90 -27.24
CA PRO A 429 -22.01 -2.53 -26.43
C PRO A 429 -22.36 -2.55 -24.94
N PHE A 430 -21.34 -2.66 -24.09
CA PHE A 430 -21.51 -2.57 -22.65
C PHE A 430 -22.27 -1.30 -22.30
N PRO A 431 -23.34 -1.36 -21.48
CA PRO A 431 -24.03 -0.16 -21.04
C PRO A 431 -23.02 0.80 -20.45
N ASN A 432 -23.07 2.05 -20.89
CA ASN A 432 -22.18 3.07 -20.33
C ASN A 432 -22.51 3.18 -18.85
N VAL A 433 -21.53 3.01 -17.97
CA VAL A 433 -21.68 3.03 -16.51
C VAL A 433 -22.37 4.32 -15.99
N ALA A 434 -22.36 5.39 -16.80
CA ALA A 434 -23.13 6.62 -16.55
C ALA A 434 -24.65 6.42 -16.49
N VAL A 435 -25.19 5.25 -16.83
CA VAL A 435 -26.61 4.94 -16.75
C VAL A 435 -27.02 4.44 -15.36
N CYS A 436 -26.07 4.14 -14.49
CA CYS A 436 -26.29 3.68 -13.12
C CYS A 436 -26.34 4.83 -12.08
N ASN A 437 -26.47 6.07 -12.51
CA ASN A 437 -26.57 7.24 -11.62
C ASN A 437 -28.01 7.60 -11.27
#